data_baa297065940bfa64fcb84a93d152ef5
#
_entry.id   baa297065940bfa64fcb84a93d152ef5
#
_cell.length_a   1.000
_cell.length_b   1.000
_cell.length_c   1.000
_cell.angle_alpha   90.00
_cell.angle_beta   90.00
_cell.angle_gamma   90.00
#
_symmetry.space_group_name_H-M   'P 1'
#
loop_
_entity.id
_entity.type
_entity.pdbx_description
1 polymer ?
#
loop_
_entity_poly.entity_id
_entity_poly.type
_entity_poly.pdbx_seq_one_letter_code
_entity_poly.pdbx_strand_id
1 'polypeptide(L)'
;MPDALPQAAHYPFRDMHQAHCRRADLGATQLLTAFSTAAPGWAGALMAWRNRLVARFGLKTGPMQQAGTLSLQPGGHIGMFRIMHLGPQLAVLGEDDRHLDFRILLSVSPEAGGSRLQVETWVRPHHWGGWLYLALVLPVHWLLSKLMLRRMAQRLGESGSSGLLR
;
A
#
# COMPACT_ATOMS: atom_id res chain seq x y z
N MET A 1 -9.67 12.99 -17.06
CA MET A 1 -10.75 12.15 -16.55
C MET A 1 -10.32 11.68 -15.17
N PRO A 2 -11.14 11.77 -14.12
CA PRO A 2 -10.79 11.14 -12.86
C PRO A 2 -10.65 9.64 -13.14
N ASP A 3 -9.49 9.05 -12.83
CA ASP A 3 -9.23 7.64 -13.01
C ASP A 3 -10.33 6.87 -12.29
N ALA A 4 -11.11 6.08 -13.03
CA ALA A 4 -12.16 5.27 -12.47
C ALA A 4 -11.56 4.33 -11.40
N LEU A 5 -12.26 4.20 -10.26
CA LEU A 5 -11.83 3.28 -9.21
C LEU A 5 -11.63 1.88 -9.80
N PRO A 6 -10.58 1.16 -9.40
CA PRO A 6 -10.31 -0.16 -9.95
C PRO A 6 -11.48 -1.10 -9.67
N GLN A 7 -11.87 -1.87 -10.68
CA GLN A 7 -12.93 -2.86 -10.54
C GLN A 7 -12.36 -4.20 -10.09
N ALA A 8 -12.82 -4.71 -8.96
CA ALA A 8 -12.34 -5.95 -8.36
C ALA A 8 -12.36 -7.16 -9.32
N ALA A 9 -13.35 -7.20 -10.24
CA ALA A 9 -13.51 -8.27 -11.23
C ALA A 9 -12.30 -8.41 -12.18
N HIS A 10 -11.51 -7.34 -12.38
CA HIS A 10 -10.34 -7.35 -13.26
C HIS A 10 -9.06 -7.89 -12.59
N TYR A 11 -9.11 -8.16 -11.29
CA TYR A 11 -7.94 -8.59 -10.50
C TYR A 11 -8.19 -9.99 -9.93
N PRO A 12 -7.63 -11.04 -10.55
CA PRO A 12 -7.85 -12.43 -10.13
C PRO A 12 -7.21 -12.75 -8.78
N PHE A 13 -6.15 -12.05 -8.40
CA PHE A 13 -5.56 -12.18 -7.07
C PHE A 13 -5.93 -10.98 -6.19
N ARG A 14 -6.41 -11.27 -4.98
CA ARG A 14 -6.73 -10.25 -3.96
C ARG A 14 -6.37 -10.77 -2.58
N ASP A 15 -5.73 -9.92 -1.81
CA ASP A 15 -5.38 -10.14 -0.41
C ASP A 15 -5.85 -8.96 0.42
N MET A 16 -6.35 -9.21 1.62
CA MET A 16 -6.93 -8.18 2.48
C MET A 16 -6.51 -8.38 3.93
N HIS A 17 -6.08 -7.30 4.55
CA HIS A 17 -5.79 -7.24 5.98
C HIS A 17 -6.56 -6.10 6.64
N GLN A 18 -7.02 -6.33 7.86
CA GLN A 18 -7.73 -5.34 8.66
C GLN A 18 -7.10 -5.19 10.05
N ALA A 19 -7.18 -3.98 10.60
CA ALA A 19 -6.78 -3.69 11.97
C ALA A 19 -7.72 -2.64 12.57
N HIS A 20 -7.95 -2.73 13.87
CA HIS A 20 -8.67 -1.71 14.62
C HIS A 20 -7.69 -0.62 15.11
N CYS A 21 -8.11 0.64 15.04
CA CYS A 21 -7.42 1.79 15.61
C CYS A 21 -8.39 2.55 16.52
N ARG A 22 -7.98 2.88 17.73
CA ARG A 22 -8.83 3.58 18.74
C ARG A 22 -9.18 5.03 18.36
N ARG A 23 -8.59 5.56 17.30
CA ARG A 23 -8.86 6.92 16.81
C ARG A 23 -10.02 6.90 15.83
N ALA A 24 -11.02 7.75 16.04
CA ALA A 24 -12.25 7.78 15.24
C ALA A 24 -12.20 8.75 14.03
N ASP A 25 -11.37 9.78 14.09
CA ASP A 25 -11.30 10.88 13.12
C ASP A 25 -10.23 10.67 12.05
N LEU A 26 -10.13 9.45 11.52
CA LEU A 26 -9.14 9.11 10.52
C LEU A 26 -9.70 9.23 9.10
N GLY A 27 -8.87 9.75 8.21
CA GLY A 27 -9.12 9.77 6.77
C GLY A 27 -8.01 9.10 5.97
N ALA A 28 -8.21 8.97 4.67
CA ALA A 28 -7.24 8.31 3.79
C ALA A 28 -5.89 9.01 3.73
N THR A 29 -5.84 10.34 3.91
CA THR A 29 -4.57 11.09 3.96
C THR A 29 -3.69 10.67 5.14
N GLN A 30 -4.27 10.49 6.34
CA GLN A 30 -3.55 10.01 7.51
C GLN A 30 -3.08 8.56 7.30
N LEU A 31 -3.92 7.69 6.70
CA LEU A 31 -3.52 6.34 6.33
C LEU A 31 -2.34 6.33 5.38
N LEU A 32 -2.40 7.16 4.35
CA LEU A 32 -1.37 7.26 3.32
C LEU A 32 -0.04 7.73 3.91
N THR A 33 -0.08 8.73 4.81
CA THR A 33 1.09 9.20 5.56
C THR A 33 1.65 8.10 6.47
N ALA A 34 0.79 7.39 7.21
CA ALA A 34 1.22 6.28 8.05
C ALA A 34 1.82 5.13 7.23
N PHE A 35 1.25 4.83 6.06
CA PHE A 35 1.75 3.82 5.13
C PHE A 35 3.15 4.15 4.63
N SER A 36 3.43 5.42 4.27
CA SER A 36 4.73 5.85 3.75
C SER A 36 5.88 5.61 4.74
N THR A 37 5.58 5.57 6.02
CA THR A 37 6.57 5.41 7.11
C THR A 37 6.49 4.05 7.81
N ALA A 38 5.50 3.19 7.48
CA ALA A 38 5.27 1.92 8.18
C ALA A 38 6.26 0.81 7.80
N ALA A 39 6.97 0.96 6.68
CA ALA A 39 7.90 -0.06 6.18
C ALA A 39 8.96 -0.39 7.24
N PRO A 40 9.21 -1.68 7.52
CA PRO A 40 10.29 -2.08 8.41
C PRO A 40 11.66 -1.79 7.77
N GLY A 41 12.70 -1.60 8.58
CA GLY A 41 14.04 -1.26 8.09
C GLY A 41 14.64 -2.26 7.09
N TRP A 42 14.26 -3.55 7.21
CA TRP A 42 14.70 -4.59 6.27
C TRP A 42 13.94 -4.58 4.92
N ALA A 43 12.83 -3.83 4.82
CA ALA A 43 12.05 -3.76 3.57
C ALA A 43 12.87 -3.21 2.39
N GLY A 44 13.81 -2.30 2.65
CA GLY A 44 14.74 -1.81 1.64
C GLY A 44 15.66 -2.91 1.07
N ALA A 45 16.21 -3.76 1.94
CA ALA A 45 17.04 -4.90 1.52
C ALA A 45 16.22 -5.93 0.72
N LEU A 46 14.97 -6.18 1.14
CA LEU A 46 14.06 -7.04 0.43
C LEU A 46 13.72 -6.49 -0.96
N MET A 47 13.49 -5.19 -1.07
CA MET A 47 13.25 -4.53 -2.34
C MET A 47 14.46 -4.58 -3.26
N ALA A 48 15.67 -4.41 -2.72
CA ALA A 48 16.90 -4.58 -3.49
C ALA A 48 17.07 -6.03 -4.01
N TRP A 49 16.75 -7.02 -3.17
CA TRP A 49 16.75 -8.42 -3.58
C TRP A 49 15.68 -8.68 -4.67
N ARG A 50 14.47 -8.20 -4.48
CA ARG A 50 13.40 -8.27 -5.50
C ARG A 50 13.86 -7.66 -6.82
N ASN A 51 14.48 -6.47 -6.78
CA ASN A 51 14.95 -5.79 -7.98
C ASN A 51 16.04 -6.57 -8.71
N ARG A 52 16.96 -7.21 -7.99
CA ARG A 52 17.97 -8.11 -8.59
C ARG A 52 17.35 -9.33 -9.25
N LEU A 53 16.33 -9.92 -8.59
CA LEU A 53 15.63 -11.08 -9.13
C LEU A 53 14.89 -10.72 -10.43
N VAL A 54 14.13 -9.64 -10.41
CA VAL A 54 13.33 -9.22 -11.58
C VAL A 54 14.17 -8.66 -12.72
N ALA A 55 15.31 -8.05 -12.45
CA ALA A 55 16.27 -7.62 -13.48
C ALA A 55 16.76 -8.80 -14.33
N ARG A 56 16.90 -9.98 -13.72
CA ARG A 56 17.29 -11.22 -14.42
C ARG A 56 16.21 -11.70 -15.39
N PHE A 57 14.97 -11.30 -15.21
CA PHE A 57 13.83 -11.61 -16.09
C PHE A 57 13.45 -10.45 -17.03
N GLY A 58 14.30 -9.43 -17.17
CA GLY A 58 14.06 -8.27 -18.04
C GLY A 58 12.94 -7.34 -17.59
N LEU A 59 12.52 -7.44 -16.32
CA LEU A 59 11.54 -6.57 -15.72
C LEU A 59 12.17 -5.19 -15.42
N LYS A 60 11.52 -4.12 -15.84
CA LYS A 60 11.97 -2.77 -15.50
C LYS A 60 11.88 -2.58 -13.99
N THR A 61 13.03 -2.43 -13.36
CA THR A 61 13.11 -1.87 -12.01
C THR A 61 13.01 -0.37 -12.15
N GLY A 62 11.81 0.19 -11.92
CA GLY A 62 11.68 1.65 -11.85
C GLY A 62 12.65 2.19 -10.79
N PRO A 63 13.29 3.36 -11.01
CA PRO A 63 14.09 3.98 -9.98
C PRO A 63 13.19 4.16 -8.75
N MET A 64 13.66 3.67 -7.60
CA MET A 64 13.08 4.01 -6.32
C MET A 64 13.28 5.52 -6.16
N GLN A 65 12.26 6.30 -6.48
CA GLN A 65 12.34 7.74 -6.29
C GLN A 65 12.64 7.98 -4.81
N GLN A 66 13.85 8.46 -4.59
CA GLN A 66 14.26 8.95 -3.28
C GLN A 66 13.21 9.96 -2.83
N ALA A 67 12.90 9.97 -1.54
CA ALA A 67 11.92 10.83 -0.91
C ALA A 67 12.10 12.31 -1.31
N GLY A 68 11.68 12.64 -2.49
CA GLY A 68 11.30 13.99 -2.87
C GLY A 68 10.04 14.33 -2.08
N THR A 69 9.73 15.59 -1.93
CA THR A 69 8.58 16.15 -1.25
C THR A 69 7.35 15.26 -1.45
N LEU A 70 6.86 14.64 -0.37
CA LEU A 70 5.67 13.77 -0.40
C LEU A 70 4.48 14.58 -0.92
N SER A 71 4.23 14.46 -2.22
CA SER A 71 3.06 15.08 -2.84
C SER A 71 1.88 14.11 -2.68
N LEU A 72 1.11 14.28 -1.59
CA LEU A 72 -0.07 13.46 -1.30
C LEU A 72 -1.25 13.92 -2.16
N GLN A 73 -1.14 13.77 -3.48
CA GLN A 73 -2.22 14.07 -4.44
C GLN A 73 -2.19 13.05 -5.58
N PRO A 74 -3.31 12.87 -6.28
CA PRO A 74 -3.34 12.01 -7.46
C PRO A 74 -2.23 12.36 -8.45
N GLY A 75 -1.52 11.35 -8.94
CA GLY A 75 -0.31 11.49 -9.77
C GLY A 75 1.02 11.59 -9.01
N GLY A 76 0.98 11.89 -7.70
CA GLY A 76 2.16 11.82 -6.83
C GLY A 76 2.65 10.39 -6.58
N HIS A 77 3.80 10.25 -5.91
CA HIS A 77 4.38 8.93 -5.61
C HIS A 77 4.70 8.80 -4.13
N ILE A 78 4.54 7.58 -3.61
CA ILE A 78 5.03 7.16 -2.31
C ILE A 78 5.99 5.99 -2.54
N GLY A 79 7.29 6.26 -2.40
CA GLY A 79 8.32 5.32 -2.81
C GLY A 79 8.17 4.96 -4.30
N MET A 80 7.89 3.70 -4.59
CA MET A 80 7.68 3.21 -5.96
C MET A 80 6.20 3.21 -6.40
N PHE A 81 5.27 3.58 -5.53
CA PHE A 81 3.84 3.48 -5.78
C PHE A 81 3.27 4.84 -6.22
N ARG A 82 2.61 4.87 -7.37
CA ARG A 82 1.87 6.04 -7.83
C ARG A 82 0.55 6.16 -7.08
N ILE A 83 0.19 7.37 -6.64
CA ILE A 83 -1.13 7.67 -6.08
C ILE A 83 -2.10 7.80 -7.26
N MET A 84 -3.00 6.84 -7.42
CA MET A 84 -3.98 6.83 -8.50
C MET A 84 -5.29 7.53 -8.08
N HIS A 85 -5.64 7.41 -6.81
CA HIS A 85 -6.83 8.06 -6.26
C HIS A 85 -6.58 8.43 -4.79
N LEU A 86 -7.13 9.58 -4.38
CA LEU A 86 -7.17 10.02 -2.99
C LEU A 86 -8.50 10.69 -2.70
N GLY A 87 -9.36 9.97 -1.99
CA GLY A 87 -10.64 10.46 -1.48
C GLY A 87 -10.62 10.60 0.04
N PRO A 88 -11.75 10.95 0.67
CA PRO A 88 -11.82 11.15 2.12
C PRO A 88 -11.47 9.90 2.94
N GLN A 89 -11.91 8.72 2.51
CA GLN A 89 -11.78 7.45 3.24
C GLN A 89 -11.04 6.36 2.45
N LEU A 90 -10.66 6.63 1.19
CA LEU A 90 -9.99 5.67 0.31
C LEU A 90 -8.82 6.33 -0.41
N ALA A 91 -7.64 5.73 -0.31
CA ALA A 91 -6.51 6.00 -1.19
C ALA A 91 -6.20 4.75 -2.01
N VAL A 92 -5.92 4.93 -3.30
CA VAL A 92 -5.50 3.86 -4.20
C VAL A 92 -4.12 4.16 -4.71
N LEU A 93 -3.20 3.26 -4.43
CA LEU A 93 -1.85 3.25 -4.94
C LEU A 93 -1.73 2.14 -5.99
N GLY A 94 -0.81 2.26 -6.92
CA GLY A 94 -0.59 1.18 -7.87
C GLY A 94 0.39 1.53 -8.96
N GLU A 95 0.61 0.55 -9.81
CA GLU A 95 1.39 0.69 -11.03
C GLU A 95 0.90 -0.33 -12.05
N ASP A 96 0.94 0.04 -13.30
CA ASP A 96 0.70 -0.83 -14.44
C ASP A 96 2.04 -1.18 -15.07
N ASP A 97 2.42 -2.45 -14.98
CA ASP A 97 3.67 -2.96 -15.54
C ASP A 97 3.38 -3.98 -16.65
N ARG A 98 4.35 -4.21 -17.47
CA ARG A 98 4.31 -5.15 -18.60
C ARG A 98 3.91 -6.58 -18.20
N HIS A 99 4.22 -7.00 -16.97
CA HIS A 99 4.03 -8.38 -16.49
C HIS A 99 2.85 -8.54 -15.55
N LEU A 100 2.47 -7.48 -14.83
CA LEU A 100 1.33 -7.45 -13.94
C LEU A 100 0.92 -6.01 -13.63
N ASP A 101 -0.35 -5.81 -13.40
CA ASP A 101 -0.86 -4.60 -12.76
C ASP A 101 -1.14 -4.89 -11.30
N PHE A 102 -0.85 -3.93 -10.44
CA PHE A 102 -1.23 -4.06 -9.03
C PHE A 102 -1.86 -2.79 -8.49
N ARG A 103 -2.70 -2.97 -7.47
CA ARG A 103 -3.34 -1.89 -6.72
C ARG A 103 -3.22 -2.19 -5.24
N ILE A 104 -2.93 -1.15 -4.46
CA ILE A 104 -3.02 -1.17 -3.01
C ILE A 104 -4.11 -0.19 -2.62
N LEU A 105 -5.16 -0.69 -2.00
CA LEU A 105 -6.27 0.11 -1.51
C LEU A 105 -6.10 0.28 0.00
N LEU A 106 -5.99 1.52 0.43
CA LEU A 106 -5.94 1.90 1.83
C LEU A 106 -7.28 2.54 2.17
N SER A 107 -8.08 1.87 2.97
CA SER A 107 -9.39 2.40 3.37
C SER A 107 -9.55 2.48 4.87
N VAL A 108 -10.36 3.44 5.29
CA VAL A 108 -10.74 3.64 6.69
C VAL A 108 -12.25 3.74 6.78
N SER A 109 -12.83 3.07 7.76
CA SER A 109 -14.26 3.18 8.06
C SER A 109 -14.46 3.37 9.55
N PRO A 110 -15.46 4.17 9.96
CA PRO A 110 -15.85 4.30 11.36
C PRO A 110 -16.25 2.94 11.95
N GLU A 111 -15.83 2.70 13.18
CA GLU A 111 -16.19 1.50 13.94
C GLU A 111 -16.41 1.88 15.42
N ALA A 112 -17.15 1.05 16.17
CA ALA A 112 -17.37 1.28 17.59
C ALA A 112 -16.03 1.38 18.35
N GLY A 113 -15.80 2.52 19.01
CA GLY A 113 -14.57 2.79 19.74
C GLY A 113 -13.36 3.21 18.87
N GLY A 114 -13.57 3.58 17.59
CA GLY A 114 -12.47 4.04 16.75
C GLY A 114 -12.71 3.94 15.25
N SER A 115 -11.73 3.42 14.55
CA SER A 115 -11.77 3.20 13.10
C SER A 115 -11.24 1.82 12.74
N ARG A 116 -11.82 1.22 11.72
CA ARG A 116 -11.27 0.05 11.04
C ARG A 116 -10.37 0.52 9.91
N LEU A 117 -9.13 0.09 9.96
CA LEU A 117 -8.14 0.29 8.89
C LEU A 117 -8.09 -0.97 8.04
N GLN A 118 -8.10 -0.79 6.71
CA GLN A 118 -8.04 -1.91 5.78
C GLN A 118 -6.99 -1.64 4.72
N VAL A 119 -6.18 -2.65 4.44
CA VAL A 119 -5.23 -2.67 3.33
C VAL A 119 -5.59 -3.84 2.43
N GLU A 120 -5.93 -3.55 1.20
CA GLU A 120 -6.16 -4.57 0.17
C GLU A 120 -5.07 -4.48 -0.88
N THR A 121 -4.62 -5.62 -1.36
CA THR A 121 -3.72 -5.72 -2.50
C THR A 121 -4.38 -6.54 -3.59
N TRP A 122 -4.55 -5.93 -4.75
CA TRP A 122 -5.12 -6.55 -5.93
C TRP A 122 -4.05 -6.67 -7.01
N VAL A 123 -3.91 -7.85 -7.62
CA VAL A 123 -2.91 -8.11 -8.64
C VAL A 123 -3.54 -8.80 -9.84
N ARG A 124 -3.20 -8.30 -11.03
CA ARG A 124 -3.56 -8.89 -12.32
C ARG A 124 -2.30 -9.26 -13.10
N PRO A 125 -1.83 -10.50 -13.01
CA PRO A 125 -0.75 -10.99 -13.85
C PRO A 125 -1.20 -11.07 -15.32
N HIS A 126 -0.35 -10.63 -16.26
CA HIS A 126 -0.69 -10.62 -17.69
C HIS A 126 -0.31 -11.93 -18.40
N HIS A 127 0.61 -12.71 -17.82
CA HIS A 127 1.10 -13.97 -18.37
C HIS A 127 1.64 -14.89 -17.26
N TRP A 128 1.98 -16.12 -17.62
CA TRP A 128 2.44 -17.14 -16.66
C TRP A 128 3.65 -16.70 -15.81
N GLY A 129 4.59 -15.91 -16.37
CA GLY A 129 5.73 -15.36 -15.63
C GLY A 129 5.30 -14.39 -14.53
N GLY A 130 4.23 -13.62 -14.74
CA GLY A 130 3.61 -12.77 -13.72
C GLY A 130 3.03 -13.59 -12.57
N TRP A 131 2.42 -14.74 -12.85
CA TRP A 131 1.93 -15.68 -11.83
C TRP A 131 3.06 -16.30 -11.03
N LEU A 132 4.13 -16.72 -11.70
CA LEU A 132 5.33 -17.27 -11.02
C LEU A 132 5.96 -16.23 -10.10
N TYR A 133 6.11 -14.99 -10.59
CA TYR A 133 6.60 -13.88 -9.78
C TYR A 133 5.70 -13.63 -8.57
N LEU A 134 4.39 -13.57 -8.76
CA LEU A 134 3.42 -13.39 -7.68
C LEU A 134 3.56 -14.50 -6.62
N ALA A 135 3.60 -15.76 -7.04
CA ALA A 135 3.77 -16.90 -6.13
C ALA A 135 5.05 -16.81 -5.28
N LEU A 136 6.14 -16.31 -5.87
CA LEU A 136 7.42 -16.12 -5.17
C LEU A 136 7.37 -14.98 -4.15
N VAL A 137 6.66 -13.90 -4.47
CA VAL A 137 6.58 -12.70 -3.63
C VAL A 137 5.53 -12.84 -2.52
N LEU A 138 4.48 -13.62 -2.74
CA LEU A 138 3.32 -13.74 -1.85
C LEU A 138 3.65 -13.99 -0.37
N PRO A 139 4.52 -14.93 0.02
CA PRO A 139 4.80 -15.20 1.43
C PRO A 139 5.35 -13.97 2.15
N VAL A 140 6.26 -13.26 1.48
CA VAL A 140 6.88 -12.04 2.02
C VAL A 140 5.91 -10.88 2.00
N HIS A 141 5.13 -10.75 0.94
CA HIS A 141 4.08 -9.72 0.82
C HIS A 141 3.06 -9.84 1.95
N TRP A 142 2.56 -11.04 2.22
CA TRP A 142 1.60 -11.29 3.30
C TRP A 142 2.16 -10.87 4.67
N LEU A 143 3.40 -11.26 4.98
CA LEU A 143 4.06 -10.87 6.22
C LEU A 143 4.25 -9.35 6.32
N LEU A 144 4.73 -8.74 5.22
CA LEU A 144 4.99 -7.29 5.15
C LEU A 144 3.70 -6.48 5.31
N SER A 145 2.63 -6.84 4.60
CA SER A 145 1.34 -6.15 4.65
C SER A 145 0.76 -6.19 6.06
N LYS A 146 0.78 -7.36 6.71
CA LYS A 146 0.32 -7.53 8.08
C LYS A 146 1.14 -6.70 9.09
N LEU A 147 2.46 -6.69 8.93
CA LEU A 147 3.35 -5.93 9.80
C LEU A 147 3.18 -4.41 9.62
N MET A 148 3.10 -3.96 8.37
CA MET A 148 2.87 -2.55 8.06
C MET A 148 1.53 -2.07 8.62
N LEU A 149 0.46 -2.81 8.41
CA LEU A 149 -0.86 -2.45 8.93
C LEU A 149 -0.88 -2.34 10.46
N ARG A 150 -0.23 -3.28 11.17
CA ARG A 150 -0.09 -3.19 12.64
C ARG A 150 0.65 -1.93 13.07
N ARG A 151 1.75 -1.59 12.40
CA ARG A 151 2.51 -0.36 12.68
C ARG A 151 1.72 0.90 12.39
N MET A 152 0.94 0.91 11.30
CA MET A 152 0.04 2.01 11.00
C MET A 152 -0.99 2.22 12.11
N ALA A 153 -1.66 1.15 12.53
CA ALA A 153 -2.66 1.20 13.60
C ALA A 153 -2.09 1.70 14.93
N GLN A 154 -0.89 1.25 15.31
CA GLN A 154 -0.20 1.71 16.51
C GLN A 154 0.13 3.21 16.43
N ARG A 155 0.80 3.66 15.38
CA ARG A 155 1.20 5.07 15.22
C ARG A 155 0.00 6.02 15.17
N LEU A 156 -1.05 5.64 14.46
CA LEU A 156 -2.27 6.44 14.37
C LEU A 156 -3.02 6.49 15.71
N GLY A 157 -2.99 5.42 16.48
CA GLY A 157 -3.55 5.35 17.82
C GLY A 157 -2.79 6.21 18.83
N GLU A 158 -1.47 6.21 18.80
CA GLU A 158 -0.59 7.01 19.69
C GLU A 158 -0.72 8.51 19.38
N SER A 159 -0.83 8.91 18.12
CA SER A 159 -0.99 10.30 17.72
C SER A 159 -2.30 10.94 18.22
N GLY A 160 -3.34 10.13 18.49
CA GLY A 160 -4.60 10.58 19.09
C GLY A 160 -4.51 10.81 20.59
N SER A 161 -3.64 10.08 21.29
CA SER A 161 -3.46 10.19 22.74
C SER A 161 -2.72 11.45 23.17
N SER A 162 -1.83 11.98 22.32
CA SER A 162 -1.02 13.17 22.62
C SER A 162 -1.81 14.49 22.54
N GLY A 163 -3.01 14.49 21.96
CA GLY A 163 -3.87 15.68 21.85
C GLY A 163 -4.78 15.96 23.04
N LEU A 164 -4.88 15.03 24.00
CA LEU A 164 -5.78 15.12 25.18
C LEU A 164 -5.11 15.70 26.45
N LEU A 165 -3.83 16.10 26.36
CA LEU A 165 -3.04 16.63 27.48
C LEU A 165 -2.63 18.12 27.27
N ARG A 166 -3.52 18.92 26.71
CA ARG A 166 -3.37 20.40 26.73
C ARG A 166 -4.65 21.07 27.16
#